data_6d5b95c63da2fffde8804a130ad8f864
#
_entry.id   6d5b95c63da2fffde8804a130ad8f864
#
_cell.length_a   1.000
_cell.length_b   1.000
_cell.length_c   1.000
_cell.angle_alpha   90.00
_cell.angle_beta   90.00
_cell.angle_gamma   90.00
#
_symmetry.space_group_name_H-M   'P 1'
#
loop_
_entity.id
_entity.type
_entity.pdbx_description
1 polymer ?
#
loop_
_entity_poly.entity_id
_entity_poly.type
_entity_poly.pdbx_seq_one_letter_code
_entity_poly.pdbx_strand_id
1 'polypeptide(L)'
;FHLVENEENADFPFAFLATYATKDKENRIVHMPLKHALVEYKNDQEQLLNLLSCLNVVAQKNTLIAQYMETGDLFHPIKLTSKEAYSLLKSVPDIEACGIKCRVPNWWKKKYSSVKINVNIGDTKPSMFGFDSILSLQPSLIVNGRALTKKEISELLKMEEGLAWLKGQWVEINHNKLQQLLEQMEQYDGTITLKEALTKTYMSNDEDIDVDMGIQI
;
A
#
# COMPACT_ATOMS: atom_id res chain seq x y z
N PHE A 1 -8.08 15.19 -1.26
CA PHE A 1 -6.64 15.11 -1.47
C PHE A 1 -6.33 14.03 -2.49
N HIS A 2 -5.34 14.28 -3.35
CA HIS A 2 -4.91 13.35 -4.38
C HIS A 2 -3.41 13.08 -4.20
N LEU A 3 -3.05 11.83 -4.02
CA LEU A 3 -1.67 11.34 -4.07
C LEU A 3 -1.54 10.43 -5.28
N VAL A 4 -0.62 10.75 -6.16
CA VAL A 4 -0.34 10.00 -7.40
C VAL A 4 1.14 9.68 -7.52
N GLU A 5 1.46 8.65 -8.28
CA GLU A 5 2.84 8.32 -8.63
C GLU A 5 3.36 9.29 -9.69
N ASN A 6 4.64 9.64 -9.58
CA ASN A 6 5.38 10.47 -10.53
C ASN A 6 6.56 9.65 -11.06
N GLU A 7 6.32 8.92 -12.14
CA GLU A 7 7.31 8.01 -12.72
C GLU A 7 8.51 8.73 -13.36
N GLU A 8 8.38 10.04 -13.61
CA GLU A 8 9.42 10.83 -14.29
C GLU A 8 10.54 11.29 -13.36
N ASN A 9 10.38 11.18 -12.04
CA ASN A 9 11.34 11.72 -11.09
C ASN A 9 11.64 10.72 -9.95
N ALA A 10 12.84 10.16 -9.96
CA ALA A 10 13.27 9.17 -8.97
C ALA A 10 13.44 9.74 -7.55
N ASP A 11 13.81 11.02 -7.42
CA ASP A 11 13.99 11.68 -6.12
C ASP A 11 12.64 12.03 -5.48
N PHE A 12 11.66 12.37 -6.32
CA PHE A 12 10.29 12.72 -5.92
C PHE A 12 9.28 11.84 -6.66
N PRO A 13 9.19 10.56 -6.31
CA PRO A 13 8.40 9.59 -7.05
C PRO A 13 6.89 9.71 -6.82
N PHE A 14 6.47 10.70 -6.05
CA PHE A 14 5.06 10.99 -5.79
C PHE A 14 4.75 12.47 -5.98
N ALA A 15 3.48 12.75 -6.26
CA ALA A 15 2.94 14.10 -6.28
C ALA A 15 1.64 14.16 -5.47
N PHE A 16 1.47 15.24 -4.74
CA PHE A 16 0.29 15.52 -3.93
C PHE A 16 -0.40 16.78 -4.41
N LEU A 17 -1.73 16.74 -4.47
CA LEU A 17 -2.56 17.89 -4.84
C LEU A 17 -3.79 17.94 -3.95
N ALA A 18 -4.00 19.08 -3.29
CA ALA A 18 -5.27 19.39 -2.64
C ALA A 18 -6.26 19.96 -3.66
N THR A 19 -7.49 19.44 -3.63
CA THR A 19 -8.59 19.89 -4.48
C THR A 19 -9.84 20.15 -3.64
N TYR A 20 -10.73 20.97 -4.16
CA TYR A 20 -12.07 21.15 -3.63
C TYR A 20 -13.10 20.81 -4.72
N ALA A 21 -14.30 20.43 -4.28
CA ALA A 21 -15.40 20.13 -5.18
C ALA A 21 -16.21 21.41 -5.41
N THR A 22 -16.44 21.75 -6.66
CA THR A 22 -17.32 22.85 -7.07
C THR A 22 -18.25 22.39 -8.20
N LYS A 23 -19.19 23.21 -8.63
CA LYS A 23 -20.09 22.92 -9.74
C LYS A 23 -19.67 23.70 -10.97
N ASP A 24 -19.62 23.02 -12.11
CA ASP A 24 -19.40 23.65 -13.40
C ASP A 24 -20.68 24.37 -13.91
N LYS A 25 -20.59 24.97 -15.09
CA LYS A 25 -21.72 25.70 -15.72
C LYS A 25 -22.91 24.78 -16.03
N GLU A 26 -22.69 23.47 -16.08
CA GLU A 26 -23.73 22.45 -16.35
C GLU A 26 -24.22 21.78 -15.05
N ASN A 27 -23.89 22.37 -13.88
CA ASN A 27 -24.25 21.88 -12.54
C ASN A 27 -23.64 20.50 -12.19
N ARG A 28 -22.56 20.07 -12.88
CA ARG A 28 -21.85 18.84 -12.59
C ARG A 28 -20.76 19.10 -11.55
N ILE A 29 -20.53 18.15 -10.62
CA ILE A 29 -19.45 18.26 -9.64
C ILE A 29 -18.12 18.07 -10.35
N VAL A 30 -17.25 19.06 -10.24
CA VAL A 30 -15.88 19.05 -10.72
C VAL A 30 -14.89 19.28 -9.58
N HIS A 31 -13.71 18.70 -9.68
CA HIS A 31 -12.65 18.89 -8.70
C HIS A 31 -11.61 19.86 -9.27
N MET A 32 -11.42 20.96 -8.58
CA MET A 32 -10.48 22.02 -8.95
C MET A 32 -9.34 22.08 -7.95
N PRO A 33 -8.11 22.43 -8.38
CA PRO A 33 -7.01 22.69 -7.45
C PRO A 33 -7.39 23.72 -6.38
N LEU A 34 -6.98 23.48 -5.15
CA LEU A 34 -7.38 24.29 -3.99
C LEU A 34 -7.08 25.78 -4.16
N LYS A 35 -6.02 26.14 -4.88
CA LYS A 35 -5.68 27.54 -5.19
C LYS A 35 -6.82 28.33 -5.84
N HIS A 36 -7.67 27.66 -6.63
CA HIS A 36 -8.79 28.32 -7.30
C HIS A 36 -9.91 28.70 -6.34
N ALA A 37 -10.04 28.01 -5.20
CA ALA A 37 -11.03 28.36 -4.18
C ALA A 37 -10.83 29.76 -3.62
N LEU A 38 -9.58 30.22 -3.48
CA LEU A 38 -9.26 31.57 -3.01
C LEU A 38 -9.80 32.66 -3.94
N VAL A 39 -9.88 32.38 -5.22
CA VAL A 39 -10.41 33.30 -6.23
C VAL A 39 -11.91 33.15 -6.34
N GLU A 40 -12.43 31.93 -6.40
CA GLU A 40 -13.84 31.62 -6.56
C GLU A 40 -14.68 32.15 -5.36
N TYR A 41 -14.17 31.90 -4.15
CA TYR A 41 -14.86 32.28 -2.90
C TYR A 41 -14.42 33.63 -2.34
N LYS A 42 -13.73 34.45 -3.15
CA LYS A 42 -13.28 35.79 -2.71
C LYS A 42 -14.42 36.66 -2.12
N ASN A 43 -15.61 36.53 -2.67
CA ASN A 43 -16.81 37.28 -2.24
C ASN A 43 -17.77 36.42 -1.40
N ASP A 44 -17.45 35.16 -1.12
CA ASP A 44 -18.23 34.23 -0.30
C ASP A 44 -17.39 33.78 0.90
N GLN A 45 -17.32 34.64 1.91
CA GLN A 45 -16.51 34.41 3.10
C GLN A 45 -16.96 33.17 3.89
N GLU A 46 -18.26 32.84 3.85
CA GLU A 46 -18.79 31.69 4.57
C GLU A 46 -18.26 30.38 3.97
N GLN A 47 -18.32 30.21 2.65
CA GLN A 47 -17.78 29.02 1.98
C GLN A 47 -16.26 28.92 2.13
N LEU A 48 -15.54 30.03 2.04
CA LEU A 48 -14.11 30.06 2.23
C LEU A 48 -13.73 29.63 3.66
N LEU A 49 -14.40 30.15 4.67
CA LEU A 49 -14.17 29.79 6.07
C LEU A 49 -14.49 28.33 6.35
N ASN A 50 -15.58 27.80 5.79
CA ASN A 50 -15.93 26.39 5.92
C ASN A 50 -14.85 25.48 5.32
N LEU A 51 -14.34 25.81 4.13
CA LEU A 51 -13.25 25.07 3.49
C LEU A 51 -11.97 25.11 4.31
N LEU A 52 -11.55 26.28 4.79
CA LEU A 52 -10.35 26.45 5.60
C LEU A 52 -10.49 25.78 6.99
N SER A 53 -11.70 25.77 7.57
CA SER A 53 -11.96 25.08 8.83
C SER A 53 -11.75 23.58 8.71
N CYS A 54 -12.22 22.95 7.62
CA CYS A 54 -11.97 21.53 7.37
C CYS A 54 -10.47 21.22 7.26
N LEU A 55 -9.72 22.08 6.55
CA LEU A 55 -8.27 21.93 6.43
C LEU A 55 -7.56 22.10 7.77
N ASN A 56 -7.99 23.05 8.59
CA ASN A 56 -7.40 23.29 9.91
C ASN A 56 -7.61 22.10 10.85
N VAL A 57 -8.76 21.45 10.82
CA VAL A 57 -9.01 20.24 11.63
C VAL A 57 -8.01 19.11 11.26
N VAL A 58 -7.72 18.94 9.97
CA VAL A 58 -6.71 17.96 9.52
C VAL A 58 -5.30 18.39 9.92
N ALA A 59 -4.97 19.66 9.77
CA ALA A 59 -3.66 20.20 10.14
C ALA A 59 -3.35 20.02 11.63
N GLN A 60 -4.34 20.09 12.51
CA GLN A 60 -4.16 19.82 13.94
C GLN A 60 -3.76 18.37 14.23
N LYS A 61 -4.10 17.43 13.34
CA LYS A 61 -3.82 16.00 13.50
C LYS A 61 -2.64 15.51 12.65
N ASN A 62 -2.25 16.26 11.63
CA ASN A 62 -1.21 15.88 10.68
C ASN A 62 -0.20 17.01 10.51
N THR A 63 1.01 16.79 11.01
CA THR A 63 2.09 17.80 10.99
C THR A 63 2.53 18.17 9.58
N LEU A 64 2.50 17.24 8.63
CA LEU A 64 2.88 17.50 7.24
C LEU A 64 1.87 18.44 6.57
N ILE A 65 0.57 18.19 6.78
CA ILE A 65 -0.49 19.08 6.26
C ILE A 65 -0.44 20.45 6.94
N ALA A 66 -0.15 20.49 8.26
CA ALA A 66 0.04 21.75 8.98
C ALA A 66 1.17 22.58 8.36
N GLN A 67 2.31 21.95 8.10
CA GLN A 67 3.45 22.61 7.45
C GLN A 67 3.08 23.15 6.07
N TYR A 68 2.40 22.35 5.23
CA TYR A 68 1.99 22.79 3.89
C TYR A 68 0.94 23.92 3.94
N MET A 69 0.12 23.99 4.98
CA MET A 69 -0.79 25.12 5.19
C MET A 69 -0.03 26.39 5.58
N GLU A 70 0.93 26.29 6.51
CA GLU A 70 1.74 27.42 6.98
C GLU A 70 2.61 28.02 5.88
N THR A 71 3.22 27.19 5.04
CA THR A 71 4.04 27.64 3.90
C THR A 71 3.21 28.07 2.70
N GLY A 72 1.94 27.70 2.63
CA GLY A 72 1.08 27.92 1.47
C GLY A 72 1.26 26.87 0.37
N ASP A 73 2.12 25.89 0.55
CA ASP A 73 2.37 24.84 -0.45
C ASP A 73 1.12 24.00 -0.72
N LEU A 74 0.21 23.88 0.26
CA LEU A 74 -1.04 23.13 0.10
C LEU A 74 -1.89 23.61 -1.08
N PHE A 75 -1.72 24.85 -1.51
CA PHE A 75 -2.44 25.43 -2.65
C PHE A 75 -1.82 25.10 -4.01
N HIS A 76 -0.68 24.42 -4.03
CA HIS A 76 0.05 24.06 -5.23
C HIS A 76 0.27 22.54 -5.34
N PRO A 77 0.57 22.00 -6.53
CA PRO A 77 1.07 20.64 -6.64
C PRO A 77 2.41 20.50 -5.91
N ILE A 78 2.51 19.50 -5.02
CA ILE A 78 3.68 19.25 -4.19
C ILE A 78 4.34 17.96 -4.69
N LYS A 79 5.65 18.00 -4.91
CA LYS A 79 6.47 16.81 -5.17
C LYS A 79 6.85 16.20 -3.84
N LEU A 80 6.68 14.88 -3.70
CA LEU A 80 6.96 14.16 -2.47
C LEU A 80 8.04 13.10 -2.66
N THR A 81 8.92 13.01 -1.68
CA THR A 81 9.79 11.86 -1.49
C THR A 81 8.96 10.62 -1.10
N SER A 82 9.53 9.42 -1.23
CA SER A 82 8.88 8.19 -0.78
C SER A 82 8.54 8.21 0.72
N LYS A 83 9.36 8.86 1.54
CA LYS A 83 9.16 9.01 2.99
C LYS A 83 7.96 9.90 3.32
N GLU A 84 7.86 11.05 2.66
CA GLU A 84 6.72 11.98 2.82
C GLU A 84 5.41 11.35 2.32
N ALA A 85 5.46 10.68 1.16
CA ALA A 85 4.32 9.96 0.61
C ALA A 85 3.86 8.84 1.56
N TYR A 86 4.77 8.08 2.16
CA TYR A 86 4.45 7.06 3.16
C TYR A 86 3.77 7.66 4.39
N SER A 87 4.31 8.75 4.94
CA SER A 87 3.71 9.46 6.08
C SER A 87 2.28 9.90 5.77
N LEU A 88 2.06 10.44 4.56
CA LEU A 88 0.74 10.87 4.12
C LEU A 88 -0.22 9.68 3.95
N LEU A 89 0.24 8.59 3.34
CA LEU A 89 -0.54 7.36 3.14
C LEU A 89 -0.97 6.72 4.46
N LYS A 90 -0.09 6.70 5.46
CA LYS A 90 -0.42 6.22 6.82
C LYS A 90 -1.47 7.09 7.50
N SER A 91 -1.52 8.37 7.18
CA SER A 91 -2.46 9.34 7.77
C SER A 91 -3.81 9.39 7.06
N VAL A 92 -3.97 8.68 5.93
CA VAL A 92 -5.24 8.70 5.15
C VAL A 92 -6.47 8.39 5.99
N PRO A 93 -6.50 7.36 6.86
CA PRO A 93 -7.67 7.08 7.69
C PRO A 93 -8.06 8.27 8.59
N ASP A 94 -7.08 8.94 9.19
CA ASP A 94 -7.33 10.10 10.07
C ASP A 94 -7.80 11.31 9.29
N ILE A 95 -7.25 11.52 8.08
CA ILE A 95 -7.67 12.58 7.16
C ILE A 95 -9.11 12.36 6.70
N GLU A 96 -9.46 11.12 6.33
CA GLU A 96 -10.82 10.77 5.91
C GLU A 96 -11.82 10.86 7.07
N ALA A 97 -11.41 10.54 8.30
CA ALA A 97 -12.23 10.75 9.50
C ALA A 97 -12.54 12.23 9.77
N CYS A 98 -11.74 13.15 9.24
CA CYS A 98 -12.02 14.60 9.26
C CYS A 98 -12.96 15.08 8.13
N GLY A 99 -13.46 14.14 7.30
CA GLY A 99 -14.39 14.45 6.20
C GLY A 99 -13.70 14.79 4.87
N ILE A 100 -12.39 14.68 4.77
CA ILE A 100 -11.64 14.93 3.53
C ILE A 100 -11.44 13.63 2.78
N LYS A 101 -11.96 13.52 1.55
CA LYS A 101 -11.74 12.34 0.70
C LYS A 101 -10.32 12.29 0.18
N CYS A 102 -9.70 11.10 0.28
CA CYS A 102 -8.37 10.84 -0.22
C CYS A 102 -8.41 9.89 -1.44
N ARG A 103 -7.77 10.32 -2.54
CA ARG A 103 -7.46 9.45 -3.67
C ARG A 103 -5.99 9.09 -3.59
N VAL A 104 -5.74 7.81 -3.39
CA VAL A 104 -4.40 7.24 -3.28
C VAL A 104 -4.21 6.17 -4.34
N PRO A 105 -2.96 5.78 -4.66
CA PRO A 105 -2.68 4.71 -5.61
C PRO A 105 -3.41 3.41 -5.26
N ASN A 106 -3.85 2.67 -6.28
CA ASN A 106 -4.65 1.46 -6.11
C ASN A 106 -3.93 0.36 -5.33
N TRP A 107 -2.61 0.26 -5.49
CA TRP A 107 -1.79 -0.71 -4.77
C TRP A 107 -1.82 -0.49 -3.26
N TRP A 108 -1.93 0.76 -2.79
CA TRP A 108 -2.08 1.05 -1.36
C TRP A 108 -3.43 0.58 -0.80
N LYS A 109 -4.52 0.84 -1.53
CA LYS A 109 -5.88 0.45 -1.09
C LYS A 109 -6.08 -1.06 -1.02
N LYS A 110 -5.50 -1.80 -1.96
CA LYS A 110 -5.75 -3.23 -2.12
C LYS A 110 -4.81 -4.12 -1.30
N LYS A 111 -3.91 -3.56 -0.48
CA LYS A 111 -2.86 -4.32 0.23
C LYS A 111 -1.99 -5.22 -0.68
N TYR A 112 -2.04 -5.04 -2.01
CA TYR A 112 -1.25 -5.83 -2.96
C TYR A 112 0.25 -5.50 -2.92
N SER A 113 0.64 -4.41 -2.26
CA SER A 113 2.02 -3.97 -2.14
C SER A 113 2.77 -4.60 -0.96
N SER A 114 2.19 -5.61 -0.32
CA SER A 114 2.83 -6.30 0.78
C SER A 114 3.67 -7.47 0.29
N VAL A 115 4.73 -7.76 1.03
CA VAL A 115 5.44 -9.04 0.93
C VAL A 115 4.51 -10.14 1.44
N LYS A 116 4.43 -11.26 0.71
CA LYS A 116 3.61 -12.43 1.06
C LYS A 116 4.44 -13.69 1.10
N ILE A 117 3.94 -14.70 1.79
CA ILE A 117 4.50 -16.05 1.73
C ILE A 117 3.82 -16.79 0.57
N ASN A 118 4.63 -17.36 -0.31
CA ASN A 118 4.19 -18.36 -1.28
C ASN A 118 4.74 -19.71 -0.86
N VAL A 119 3.89 -20.70 -0.76
CA VAL A 119 4.28 -22.08 -0.43
C VAL A 119 4.07 -22.94 -1.67
N ASN A 120 5.16 -23.30 -2.34
CA ASN A 120 5.12 -24.28 -3.42
C ASN A 120 5.07 -25.70 -2.82
N ILE A 121 4.06 -26.45 -3.23
CA ILE A 121 3.89 -27.84 -2.84
C ILE A 121 4.33 -28.71 -4.02
N GLY A 122 5.45 -29.39 -3.91
CA GLY A 122 6.03 -30.23 -4.95
C GLY A 122 6.11 -31.72 -4.56
N ASP A 123 6.04 -32.60 -5.57
CA ASP A 123 6.26 -34.03 -5.39
C ASP A 123 7.74 -34.36 -5.11
N THR A 124 7.99 -35.10 -4.08
CA THR A 124 9.34 -35.60 -3.78
C THR A 124 9.78 -36.81 -4.61
N LYS A 125 8.83 -37.56 -5.17
CA LYS A 125 8.99 -38.60 -6.22
C LYS A 125 7.60 -39.15 -6.63
N PRO A 126 7.37 -39.47 -7.91
CA PRO A 126 6.11 -40.07 -8.35
C PRO A 126 6.14 -41.58 -7.99
N SER A 127 5.76 -41.94 -6.79
CA SER A 127 5.51 -43.33 -6.44
C SER A 127 4.37 -43.41 -5.42
N MET A 128 3.22 -43.79 -5.91
CA MET A 128 1.94 -44.02 -5.25
C MET A 128 1.06 -42.79 -5.10
N PHE A 129 0.06 -42.74 -5.97
CA PHE A 129 -1.13 -41.89 -5.80
C PHE A 129 -1.93 -42.38 -4.58
N GLY A 130 -1.87 -41.63 -3.50
CA GLY A 130 -2.66 -41.87 -2.30
C GLY A 130 -2.70 -40.62 -1.42
N PHE A 131 -3.72 -40.49 -0.58
CA PHE A 131 -3.87 -39.36 0.37
C PHE A 131 -2.72 -39.24 1.37
N ASP A 132 -1.90 -40.29 1.49
CA ASP A 132 -0.71 -40.36 2.36
C ASP A 132 0.60 -40.04 1.60
N SER A 133 0.52 -39.56 0.35
CA SER A 133 1.71 -39.13 -0.41
C SER A 133 2.39 -37.97 0.32
N ILE A 134 3.72 -38.07 0.48
CA ILE A 134 4.53 -37.04 1.13
C ILE A 134 4.91 -36.00 0.09
N LEU A 135 4.56 -34.77 0.37
CA LEU A 135 4.85 -33.59 -0.45
C LEU A 135 5.89 -32.73 0.24
N SER A 136 6.80 -32.13 -0.52
CA SER A 136 7.75 -31.13 -0.01
C SER A 136 7.11 -29.75 -0.05
N LEU A 137 7.27 -29.01 1.04
CA LEU A 137 6.93 -27.61 1.13
C LEU A 137 8.16 -26.75 0.82
N GLN A 138 8.00 -25.81 -0.07
CA GLN A 138 9.06 -24.86 -0.42
C GLN A 138 8.52 -23.44 -0.23
N PRO A 139 8.62 -22.89 1.00
CA PRO A 139 8.17 -21.56 1.28
C PRO A 139 9.12 -20.52 0.67
N SER A 140 8.57 -19.44 0.15
CA SER A 140 9.30 -18.29 -0.35
C SER A 140 8.55 -17.00 -0.08
N LEU A 141 9.26 -15.91 0.18
CA LEU A 141 8.64 -14.60 0.18
C LEU A 141 8.50 -14.11 -1.26
N ILE A 142 7.33 -13.61 -1.60
CA ILE A 142 7.02 -13.07 -2.93
C ILE A 142 6.58 -11.62 -2.86
N VAL A 143 6.89 -10.89 -3.93
CA VAL A 143 6.38 -9.56 -4.23
C VAL A 143 5.96 -9.54 -5.69
N ASN A 144 4.73 -9.12 -5.97
CA ASN A 144 4.17 -9.11 -7.32
C ASN A 144 4.33 -10.47 -8.05
N GLY A 145 4.05 -11.58 -7.35
CA GLY A 145 4.20 -12.93 -7.86
C GLY A 145 5.65 -13.39 -8.13
N ARG A 146 6.66 -12.62 -7.72
CA ARG A 146 8.07 -12.94 -7.92
C ARG A 146 8.76 -13.20 -6.58
N ALA A 147 9.42 -14.35 -6.47
CA ALA A 147 10.17 -14.72 -5.27
C ALA A 147 11.30 -13.73 -4.97
N LEU A 148 11.47 -13.45 -3.68
CA LEU A 148 12.59 -12.68 -3.17
C LEU A 148 13.79 -13.58 -2.92
N THR A 149 14.95 -13.11 -3.34
CA THR A 149 16.22 -13.76 -3.01
C THR A 149 16.62 -13.46 -1.55
N LYS A 150 17.45 -14.30 -0.96
CA LYS A 150 18.01 -14.07 0.39
C LYS A 150 18.70 -12.70 0.51
N LYS A 151 19.34 -12.25 -0.56
CA LYS A 151 19.99 -10.93 -0.63
C LYS A 151 18.95 -9.80 -0.56
N GLU A 152 17.89 -9.86 -1.35
CA GLU A 152 16.81 -8.88 -1.34
C GLU A 152 16.11 -8.81 0.03
N ILE A 153 15.86 -9.96 0.66
CA ILE A 153 15.29 -10.01 2.03
C ILE A 153 16.25 -9.32 3.03
N SER A 154 17.55 -9.61 2.95
CA SER A 154 18.52 -8.96 3.83
C SER A 154 18.65 -7.46 3.60
N GLU A 155 18.48 -7.00 2.37
CA GLU A 155 18.44 -5.56 2.03
C GLU A 155 17.17 -4.90 2.59
N LEU A 156 16.00 -5.52 2.43
CA LEU A 156 14.74 -5.02 3.00
C LEU A 156 14.80 -4.86 4.52
N LEU A 157 15.42 -5.80 5.22
CA LEU A 157 15.59 -5.74 6.68
C LEU A 157 16.53 -4.61 7.14
N LYS A 158 17.39 -4.10 6.25
CA LYS A 158 18.31 -2.99 6.53
C LYS A 158 17.75 -1.62 6.14
N MET A 159 16.74 -1.59 5.28
CA MET A 159 16.09 -0.33 4.87
C MET A 159 15.28 0.25 6.03
N GLU A 160 15.13 1.56 6.07
CA GLU A 160 14.18 2.21 6.98
C GLU A 160 12.74 1.83 6.63
N GLU A 161 11.85 1.84 7.62
CA GLU A 161 10.41 1.66 7.37
C GLU A 161 9.89 2.76 6.44
N GLY A 162 9.08 2.37 5.46
CA GLY A 162 8.61 3.29 4.44
C GLY A 162 8.16 2.60 3.17
N LEU A 163 8.38 3.26 2.05
CA LEU A 163 8.12 2.73 0.71
C LEU A 163 9.43 2.45 -0.03
N ALA A 164 9.53 1.27 -0.63
CA ALA A 164 10.61 0.91 -1.55
C ALA A 164 10.06 0.43 -2.89
N TRP A 165 10.78 0.72 -3.96
CA TRP A 165 10.47 0.18 -5.29
C TRP A 165 11.12 -1.20 -5.44
N LEU A 166 10.30 -2.24 -5.56
CA LEU A 166 10.77 -3.61 -5.62
C LEU A 166 9.95 -4.44 -6.62
N LYS A 167 10.62 -5.21 -7.47
CA LYS A 167 9.96 -6.09 -8.47
C LYS A 167 8.94 -5.37 -9.36
N GLY A 168 9.15 -4.07 -9.65
CA GLY A 168 8.28 -3.29 -10.52
C GLY A 168 7.04 -2.70 -9.84
N GLN A 169 7.04 -2.60 -8.52
CA GLN A 169 5.97 -1.94 -7.76
C GLN A 169 6.48 -1.31 -6.46
N TRP A 170 5.70 -0.41 -5.90
CA TRP A 170 5.93 0.11 -4.56
C TRP A 170 5.51 -0.91 -3.50
N VAL A 171 6.34 -1.10 -2.50
CA VAL A 171 6.15 -2.03 -1.39
C VAL A 171 6.30 -1.28 -0.07
N GLU A 172 5.38 -1.53 0.85
CA GLU A 172 5.54 -1.08 2.24
C GLU A 172 6.59 -1.94 2.95
N ILE A 173 7.60 -1.28 3.49
CA ILE A 173 8.58 -1.91 4.38
C ILE A 173 8.10 -1.72 5.81
N ASN A 174 7.68 -2.83 6.41
CA ASN A 174 7.31 -2.92 7.81
C ASN A 174 8.10 -4.08 8.43
N HIS A 175 9.06 -3.76 9.29
CA HIS A 175 9.98 -4.76 9.85
C HIS A 175 9.25 -5.78 10.71
N ASN A 176 8.26 -5.37 11.49
CA ASN A 176 7.49 -6.29 12.32
C ASN A 176 6.74 -7.30 11.46
N LYS A 177 6.08 -6.83 10.39
CA LYS A 177 5.37 -7.71 9.46
C LYS A 177 6.33 -8.64 8.73
N LEU A 178 7.47 -8.14 8.26
CA LEU A 178 8.47 -8.94 7.56
C LEU A 178 9.04 -10.03 8.48
N GLN A 179 9.30 -9.71 9.74
CA GLN A 179 9.77 -10.67 10.74
C GLN A 179 8.71 -11.74 11.01
N GLN A 180 7.45 -11.36 11.19
CA GLN A 180 6.35 -12.32 11.36
C GLN A 180 6.22 -13.27 10.16
N LEU A 181 6.35 -12.75 8.94
CA LEU A 181 6.33 -13.59 7.73
C LEU A 181 7.51 -14.56 7.68
N LEU A 182 8.70 -14.14 8.10
CA LEU A 182 9.87 -15.03 8.16
C LEU A 182 9.69 -16.15 9.20
N GLU A 183 9.15 -15.82 10.38
CA GLU A 183 8.83 -16.80 11.42
C GLU A 183 7.72 -17.78 10.95
N GLN A 184 6.69 -17.29 10.28
CA GLN A 184 5.65 -18.13 9.69
C GLN A 184 6.22 -19.03 8.59
N MET A 185 7.13 -18.51 7.76
CA MET A 185 7.77 -19.27 6.69
C MET A 185 8.51 -20.49 7.21
N GLU A 186 9.16 -20.40 8.38
CA GLU A 186 9.84 -21.52 9.02
C GLU A 186 8.88 -22.66 9.38
N GLN A 187 7.60 -22.36 9.65
CA GLN A 187 6.57 -23.38 9.96
C GLN A 187 6.13 -24.17 8.72
N TYR A 188 6.40 -23.65 7.52
CA TYR A 188 6.11 -24.32 6.25
C TYR A 188 7.32 -25.00 5.63
N ASP A 189 8.47 -24.97 6.29
CA ASP A 189 9.65 -25.69 5.83
C ASP A 189 9.55 -27.17 6.25
N GLY A 190 9.56 -28.08 5.28
CA GLY A 190 9.48 -29.51 5.56
C GLY A 190 8.61 -30.30 4.59
N THR A 191 7.94 -31.31 5.12
CA THR A 191 7.05 -32.21 4.37
C THR A 191 5.70 -32.32 5.02
N ILE A 192 4.66 -32.45 4.20
CA ILE A 192 3.27 -32.73 4.66
C ILE A 192 2.66 -33.84 3.81
N THR A 193 1.60 -34.47 4.30
CA THR A 193 0.78 -35.37 3.49
C THR A 193 -0.15 -34.60 2.56
N LEU A 194 -0.54 -35.21 1.45
CA LEU A 194 -1.52 -34.61 0.53
C LEU A 194 -2.83 -34.23 1.24
N LYS A 195 -3.27 -35.06 2.19
CA LYS A 195 -4.46 -34.81 3.00
C LYS A 195 -4.33 -33.50 3.83
N GLU A 196 -3.18 -33.33 4.49
CA GLU A 196 -2.91 -32.12 5.29
C GLU A 196 -2.77 -30.89 4.40
N ALA A 197 -2.14 -31.04 3.22
CA ALA A 197 -2.01 -29.96 2.23
C ALA A 197 -3.40 -29.45 1.81
N LEU A 198 -4.29 -30.34 1.41
CA LEU A 198 -5.67 -30.00 1.03
C LEU A 198 -6.41 -29.32 2.19
N THR A 199 -6.29 -29.85 3.40
CA THR A 199 -6.95 -29.27 4.59
C THR A 199 -6.45 -27.87 4.87
N LYS A 200 -5.14 -27.64 4.82
CA LYS A 200 -4.55 -26.29 5.02
C LYS A 200 -4.97 -25.31 3.94
N THR A 201 -5.01 -25.73 2.67
CA THR A 201 -5.42 -24.86 1.56
C THR A 201 -6.88 -24.40 1.68
N TYR A 202 -7.77 -25.29 2.13
CA TYR A 202 -9.18 -24.92 2.33
C TYR A 202 -9.47 -24.15 3.63
N MET A 203 -8.58 -24.21 4.62
CA MET A 203 -8.74 -23.54 5.92
C MET A 203 -7.94 -22.25 6.06
N SER A 204 -6.96 -21.98 5.18
CA SER A 204 -6.18 -20.74 5.23
C SER A 204 -6.97 -19.59 4.62
N ASN A 205 -7.64 -18.83 5.49
CA ASN A 205 -8.19 -17.51 5.16
C ASN A 205 -7.16 -16.38 5.40
N ASP A 206 -5.88 -16.69 5.46
CA ASP A 206 -4.84 -15.69 5.70
C ASP A 206 -4.48 -14.98 4.38
N GLU A 207 -4.81 -13.68 4.28
CA GLU A 207 -4.59 -12.86 3.09
C GLU A 207 -3.09 -12.70 2.74
N ASP A 208 -2.20 -13.04 3.66
CA ASP A 208 -0.75 -12.89 3.50
C ASP A 208 -0.06 -14.20 3.04
N ILE A 209 -0.81 -15.29 2.83
CA ILE A 209 -0.29 -16.60 2.41
C ILE A 209 -0.93 -17.01 1.09
N ASP A 210 -0.10 -17.13 0.05
CA ASP A 210 -0.47 -17.74 -1.23
C ASP A 210 0.05 -19.18 -1.28
N VAL A 211 -0.83 -20.15 -1.52
CA VAL A 211 -0.46 -21.56 -1.67
C VAL A 211 -0.58 -21.95 -3.14
N ASP A 212 0.56 -22.22 -3.77
CA ASP A 212 0.60 -22.72 -5.15
C ASP A 212 0.83 -24.24 -5.13
N MET A 213 -0.19 -24.99 -5.52
CA MET A 213 -0.09 -26.43 -5.72
C MET A 213 0.37 -26.70 -7.16
N GLY A 214 1.68 -26.80 -7.35
CA GLY A 214 2.29 -27.19 -8.61
C GLY A 214 2.08 -28.68 -8.91
N ILE A 215 0.83 -29.14 -8.99
CA ILE A 215 0.48 -30.48 -9.45
C ILE A 215 0.50 -30.40 -10.99
N GLN A 216 1.63 -30.75 -11.59
CA GLN A 216 1.67 -31.10 -13.02
C GLN A 216 1.09 -32.51 -13.14
N ILE A 217 -0.12 -32.61 -13.69
CA ILE A 217 -0.74 -33.87 -14.14
C ILE A 217 -0.10 -34.33 -15.45
#